data_78b405c0fe5dc5bc6e1e1b1d50b296f6
#
_entry.id   78b405c0fe5dc5bc6e1e1b1d50b296f6
#
_cell.length_a   1.000
_cell.length_b   1.000
_cell.length_c   1.000
_cell.angle_alpha   90.00
_cell.angle_beta   90.00
_cell.angle_gamma   90.00
#
_symmetry.space_group_name_H-M   'P 1'
#
loop_
_entity.id
_entity.type
_entity.pdbx_description
1 polymer ?
#
loop_
_entity_poly.entity_id
_entity_poly.type
_entity_poly.pdbx_seq_one_letter_code
_entity_poly.pdbx_strand_id
1 'polypeptide(L)'
;VPEPVLFDLVALRSIEQPSDKVAYPVGARIGDAITLVGYDLSASEVQPGKSVTVTLVWRAEGVPAGDYTTFVHLLDGNGNLVAQDDHPPMGDEYRTSFWARGDVIRDTYTLTLDASQPPCACTLLVGLYDPVAKVRVPAYDGLGGRFADDAITAGGVTVK
;
A
#
# COMPACT_ATOMS: atom_id res chain seq x y z
N VAL A 1 -34.97 -0.78 -20.39
CA VAL A 1 -35.24 -1.03 -18.97
C VAL A 1 -33.96 -0.84 -18.17
N PRO A 2 -33.84 0.26 -17.43
CA PRO A 2 -32.55 0.58 -16.75
C PRO A 2 -32.28 -0.27 -15.51
N GLU A 3 -33.29 -0.78 -14.84
CA GLU A 3 -33.11 -1.51 -13.58
C GLU A 3 -32.26 -2.77 -13.72
N PRO A 4 -32.41 -3.63 -14.73
CA PRO A 4 -31.54 -4.78 -14.90
C PRO A 4 -30.07 -4.40 -15.07
N VAL A 5 -29.78 -3.28 -15.76
CA VAL A 5 -28.41 -2.80 -15.97
C VAL A 5 -27.80 -2.34 -14.65
N LEU A 6 -28.52 -1.56 -13.84
CA LEU A 6 -28.06 -1.13 -12.52
C LEU A 6 -27.83 -2.31 -11.59
N PHE A 7 -28.75 -3.27 -11.61
CA PHE A 7 -28.64 -4.47 -10.80
C PHE A 7 -27.39 -5.27 -11.16
N ASP A 8 -27.13 -5.43 -12.46
CA ASP A 8 -25.94 -6.14 -12.95
C ASP A 8 -24.66 -5.45 -12.55
N LEU A 9 -24.61 -4.11 -12.56
CA LEU A 9 -23.44 -3.36 -12.13
C LEU A 9 -23.12 -3.58 -10.66
N VAL A 10 -24.12 -3.63 -9.80
CA VAL A 10 -23.95 -3.92 -8.37
C VAL A 10 -23.42 -5.34 -8.18
N ALA A 11 -23.97 -6.32 -8.89
CA ALA A 11 -23.50 -7.70 -8.83
C ALA A 11 -22.07 -7.83 -9.32
N LEU A 12 -21.71 -7.17 -10.42
CA LEU A 12 -20.34 -7.18 -10.95
C LEU A 12 -19.35 -6.58 -9.96
N ARG A 13 -19.72 -5.46 -9.32
CA ARG A 13 -18.86 -4.84 -8.31
C ARG A 13 -18.57 -5.80 -7.16
N SER A 14 -19.58 -6.52 -6.68
CA SER A 14 -19.41 -7.52 -5.60
C SER A 14 -18.54 -8.69 -6.03
N ILE A 15 -18.71 -9.16 -7.28
CA ILE A 15 -17.95 -10.29 -7.83
C ILE A 15 -16.50 -9.89 -8.09
N GLU A 16 -16.27 -8.64 -8.52
CA GLU A 16 -14.94 -8.14 -8.90
C GLU A 16 -14.13 -7.59 -7.72
N GLN A 17 -14.68 -7.61 -6.49
CA GLN A 17 -13.90 -7.20 -5.32
C GLN A 17 -12.66 -8.08 -5.20
N PRO A 18 -11.46 -7.49 -5.12
CA PRO A 18 -10.24 -8.26 -4.90
C PRO A 18 -10.27 -9.00 -3.57
N SER A 19 -9.53 -10.09 -3.49
CA SER A 19 -9.35 -10.82 -2.24
C SER A 19 -8.61 -9.95 -1.22
N ASP A 20 -9.01 -10.01 0.04
CA ASP A 20 -8.30 -9.38 1.16
C ASP A 20 -7.27 -10.31 1.82
N LYS A 21 -7.00 -11.47 1.23
CA LYS A 21 -6.00 -12.41 1.73
C LYS A 21 -4.60 -11.91 1.39
N VAL A 22 -3.72 -11.96 2.38
CA VAL A 22 -2.33 -11.50 2.26
C VAL A 22 -1.40 -12.50 2.94
N ALA A 23 -0.18 -12.60 2.41
CA ALA A 23 0.86 -13.43 3.03
C ALA A 23 1.39 -12.78 4.31
N TYR A 24 1.43 -11.44 4.35
CA TYR A 24 1.96 -10.66 5.47
C TYR A 24 0.90 -9.70 5.98
N PRO A 25 0.08 -10.11 6.98
CA PRO A 25 -0.92 -9.23 7.58
C PRO A 25 -0.26 -8.07 8.33
N VAL A 26 -0.86 -6.89 8.24
CA VAL A 26 -0.38 -5.69 8.94
C VAL A 26 -1.46 -5.12 9.86
N GLY A 27 -2.65 -4.84 9.35
CA GLY A 27 -3.74 -4.32 10.16
C GLY A 27 -3.55 -2.90 10.64
N ALA A 28 -2.81 -2.07 9.92
CA ALA A 28 -2.58 -0.67 10.29
C ALA A 28 -3.68 0.23 9.73
N ARG A 29 -4.03 1.27 10.49
CA ARG A 29 -5.00 2.28 10.05
C ARG A 29 -4.29 3.53 9.58
N ILE A 30 -4.75 4.07 8.45
CA ILE A 30 -4.27 5.34 7.91
C ILE A 30 -5.43 6.31 7.81
N GLY A 31 -5.29 7.47 8.45
CA GLY A 31 -6.38 8.43 8.57
C GLY A 31 -7.59 7.80 9.26
N ASP A 32 -8.77 8.25 8.85
CA ASP A 32 -10.02 7.78 9.47
C ASP A 32 -10.73 6.70 8.66
N ALA A 33 -10.32 6.48 7.41
CA ALA A 33 -11.13 5.73 6.46
C ALA A 33 -10.42 4.57 5.77
N ILE A 34 -9.13 4.33 6.04
CA ILE A 34 -8.34 3.35 5.30
C ILE A 34 -7.60 2.43 6.27
N THR A 35 -7.64 1.13 5.96
CA THR A 35 -6.83 0.11 6.64
C THR A 35 -5.87 -0.50 5.63
N LEU A 36 -4.59 -0.60 6.00
CA LEU A 36 -3.65 -1.47 5.29
C LEU A 36 -3.84 -2.88 5.87
N VAL A 37 -4.50 -3.74 5.11
CA VAL A 37 -4.75 -5.12 5.52
C VAL A 37 -3.45 -5.89 5.62
N GLY A 38 -2.58 -5.72 4.63
CA GLY A 38 -1.28 -6.35 4.58
C GLY A 38 -0.70 -6.29 3.18
N TYR A 39 0.23 -7.17 2.89
CA TYR A 39 0.93 -7.17 1.61
C TYR A 39 1.41 -8.57 1.23
N ASP A 40 1.74 -8.71 -0.06
CA ASP A 40 2.44 -9.86 -0.62
C ASP A 40 3.75 -9.38 -1.23
N LEU A 41 4.74 -10.26 -1.26
CA LEU A 41 6.03 -10.02 -1.92
C LEU A 41 6.24 -11.05 -3.02
N SER A 42 6.83 -10.64 -4.14
CA SER A 42 7.25 -11.58 -5.19
C SER A 42 8.39 -12.49 -4.71
N ALA A 43 9.22 -11.99 -3.77
CA ALA A 43 10.27 -12.76 -3.12
C ALA A 43 10.65 -12.07 -1.80
N SER A 44 11.05 -12.85 -0.80
CA SER A 44 11.55 -12.31 0.48
C SER A 44 13.02 -11.93 0.43
N GLU A 45 13.73 -12.43 -0.56
CA GLU A 45 15.15 -12.14 -0.81
C GLU A 45 15.31 -11.66 -2.24
N VAL A 46 16.16 -10.66 -2.44
CA VAL A 46 16.41 -10.07 -3.74
C VAL A 46 17.90 -9.76 -3.90
N GLN A 47 18.41 -9.92 -5.11
CA GLN A 47 19.79 -9.59 -5.43
C GLN A 47 19.93 -8.16 -5.93
N PRO A 48 21.08 -7.50 -5.72
CA PRO A 48 21.34 -6.19 -6.30
C PRO A 48 21.12 -6.19 -7.81
N GLY A 49 20.56 -5.11 -8.32
CA GLY A 49 20.21 -4.97 -9.75
C GLY A 49 18.91 -5.62 -10.15
N LYS A 50 18.24 -6.32 -9.24
CA LYS A 50 16.95 -6.97 -9.48
C LYS A 50 15.82 -6.20 -8.82
N SER A 51 14.59 -6.62 -9.08
CA SER A 51 13.39 -5.99 -8.54
C SER A 51 12.60 -6.96 -7.67
N VAL A 52 11.93 -6.39 -6.67
CA VAL A 52 10.93 -7.10 -5.90
C VAL A 52 9.60 -6.35 -6.05
N THR A 53 8.53 -7.09 -6.21
CA THR A 53 7.18 -6.55 -6.33
C THR A 53 6.46 -6.67 -4.99
N VAL A 54 5.89 -5.56 -4.55
CA VAL A 54 5.08 -5.48 -3.33
C VAL A 54 3.64 -5.26 -3.76
N THR A 55 2.74 -6.16 -3.38
CA THR A 55 1.31 -5.98 -3.61
C THR A 55 0.67 -5.57 -2.30
N LEU A 56 0.19 -4.32 -2.22
CA LEU A 56 -0.50 -3.81 -1.06
C LEU A 56 -2.00 -4.10 -1.15
N VAL A 57 -2.59 -4.43 -0.02
CA VAL A 57 -4.03 -4.65 0.07
C VAL A 57 -4.61 -3.64 1.05
N TRP A 58 -5.42 -2.74 0.53
CA TRP A 58 -6.13 -1.71 1.28
C TRP A 58 -7.59 -2.09 1.44
N ARG A 59 -8.18 -1.71 2.55
CA ARG A 59 -9.64 -1.77 2.73
C ARG A 59 -10.15 -0.40 3.13
N ALA A 60 -11.19 0.07 2.45
CA ALA A 60 -11.86 1.30 2.83
C ALA A 60 -12.84 1.05 3.98
N GLU A 61 -12.66 1.76 5.07
CA GLU A 61 -13.57 1.73 6.22
C GLU A 61 -14.63 2.84 6.12
N GLY A 62 -14.47 3.73 5.19
CA GLY A 62 -15.35 4.84 4.86
C GLY A 62 -14.85 5.50 3.58
N VAL A 63 -15.36 6.69 3.28
CA VAL A 63 -14.89 7.48 2.13
C VAL A 63 -13.68 8.30 2.58
N PRO A 64 -12.49 8.08 2.02
CA PRO A 64 -11.33 8.90 2.35
C PRO A 64 -11.54 10.38 2.03
N ALA A 65 -10.94 11.25 2.84
CA ALA A 65 -11.16 12.70 2.75
C ALA A 65 -10.45 13.34 1.55
N GLY A 66 -9.50 12.68 0.92
CA GLY A 66 -8.74 13.25 -0.19
C GLY A 66 -8.20 12.20 -1.15
N ASP A 67 -7.52 12.69 -2.17
CA ASP A 67 -6.83 11.86 -3.16
C ASP A 67 -5.37 11.71 -2.73
N TYR A 68 -5.04 10.55 -2.21
CA TYR A 68 -3.73 10.29 -1.63
C TYR A 68 -2.84 9.50 -2.59
N THR A 69 -1.54 9.71 -2.42
CA THR A 69 -0.50 8.93 -3.10
C THR A 69 0.11 7.97 -2.11
N THR A 70 0.32 6.72 -2.53
CA THR A 70 1.02 5.72 -1.73
C THR A 70 2.51 5.93 -1.86
N PHE A 71 3.24 5.83 -0.76
CA PHE A 71 4.68 5.65 -0.81
C PHE A 71 5.04 4.24 -0.33
N VAL A 72 5.97 3.62 -1.03
CA VAL A 72 6.58 2.34 -0.66
C VAL A 72 8.08 2.54 -0.69
N HIS A 73 8.72 2.48 0.47
CA HIS A 73 10.14 2.72 0.63
C HIS A 73 10.82 1.50 1.22
N LEU A 74 12.01 1.20 0.74
CA LEU A 74 12.88 0.19 1.33
C LEU A 74 14.11 0.90 1.88
N LEU A 75 14.36 0.74 3.19
CA LEU A 75 15.49 1.37 3.87
C LEU A 75 16.48 0.31 4.34
N ASP A 76 17.77 0.65 4.31
CA ASP A 76 18.82 -0.19 4.90
C ASP A 76 18.88 -0.06 6.43
N GLY A 77 19.80 -0.76 7.07
CA GLY A 77 19.93 -0.74 8.53
C GLY A 77 20.35 0.62 9.11
N ASN A 78 20.84 1.53 8.27
CA ASN A 78 21.22 2.89 8.66
C ASN A 78 20.15 3.92 8.36
N GLY A 79 18.99 3.47 7.84
CA GLY A 79 17.90 4.37 7.48
C GLY A 79 18.05 5.02 6.11
N ASN A 80 19.00 4.57 5.29
CA ASN A 80 19.17 5.10 3.94
C ASN A 80 18.16 4.47 2.98
N LEU A 81 17.65 5.28 2.06
CA LEU A 81 16.70 4.82 1.04
C LEU A 81 17.42 3.94 0.03
N VAL A 82 16.96 2.69 -0.09
CA VAL A 82 17.51 1.70 -1.02
C VAL A 82 16.70 1.66 -2.31
N ALA A 83 15.38 1.75 -2.20
CA ALA A 83 14.47 1.75 -3.35
C ALA A 83 13.13 2.36 -2.93
N GLN A 84 12.40 2.89 -3.90
CA GLN A 84 11.07 3.45 -3.66
C GLN A 84 10.22 3.33 -4.91
N ASP A 85 8.91 3.28 -4.68
CA ASP A 85 7.91 3.38 -5.74
C ASP A 85 6.69 4.11 -5.16
N ASP A 86 6.49 5.35 -5.58
CA ASP A 86 5.40 6.18 -5.11
C ASP A 86 4.41 6.42 -6.25
N HIS A 87 3.18 6.01 -6.08
CA HIS A 87 2.10 6.35 -7.02
C HIS A 87 0.74 6.23 -6.33
N PRO A 88 -0.31 6.89 -6.87
CA PRO A 88 -1.65 6.73 -6.32
C PRO A 88 -2.11 5.27 -6.42
N PRO A 89 -2.85 4.76 -5.44
CA PRO A 89 -3.40 3.40 -5.55
C PRO A 89 -4.19 3.26 -6.84
N MET A 90 -3.87 2.21 -7.62
CA MET A 90 -4.44 1.96 -8.96
C MET A 90 -4.26 3.11 -9.95
N GLY A 91 -3.23 3.96 -9.75
CA GLY A 91 -3.01 5.15 -10.56
C GLY A 91 -4.19 6.12 -10.42
N ASP A 92 -4.66 6.67 -11.54
CA ASP A 92 -5.81 7.57 -11.55
C ASP A 92 -7.13 6.87 -11.82
N GLU A 93 -7.14 5.54 -11.93
CA GLU A 93 -8.35 4.79 -12.29
C GLU A 93 -9.38 4.75 -11.17
N TYR A 94 -8.91 4.70 -9.91
CA TYR A 94 -9.79 4.65 -8.75
C TYR A 94 -9.19 5.42 -7.59
N ARG A 95 -9.29 6.73 -7.64
CA ARG A 95 -8.73 7.64 -6.62
C ARG A 95 -9.29 7.33 -5.24
N THR A 96 -8.49 7.54 -4.21
CA THR A 96 -8.91 7.23 -2.84
C THR A 96 -10.20 7.95 -2.44
N SER A 97 -10.42 9.19 -2.89
CA SER A 97 -11.66 9.91 -2.58
C SER A 97 -12.92 9.27 -3.17
N PHE A 98 -12.77 8.36 -4.13
CA PHE A 98 -13.90 7.62 -4.74
C PHE A 98 -14.16 6.27 -4.08
N TRP A 99 -13.30 5.83 -3.18
CA TRP A 99 -13.49 4.57 -2.50
C TRP A 99 -14.77 4.59 -1.66
N ALA A 100 -15.45 3.46 -1.64
CA ALA A 100 -16.63 3.27 -0.81
C ALA A 100 -16.30 2.29 0.32
N ARG A 101 -16.99 2.46 1.45
CA ARG A 101 -16.84 1.57 2.59
C ARG A 101 -16.97 0.11 2.16
N GLY A 102 -16.02 -0.72 2.57
CA GLY A 102 -15.97 -2.13 2.22
C GLY A 102 -15.18 -2.45 0.97
N ASP A 103 -14.78 -1.44 0.19
CA ASP A 103 -13.92 -1.68 -0.99
C ASP A 103 -12.59 -2.26 -0.54
N VAL A 104 -12.12 -3.26 -1.29
CA VAL A 104 -10.79 -3.87 -1.14
C VAL A 104 -10.00 -3.52 -2.39
N ILE A 105 -8.86 -2.89 -2.20
CA ILE A 105 -8.00 -2.41 -3.28
C ILE A 105 -6.67 -3.15 -3.21
N ARG A 106 -6.32 -3.86 -4.28
CA ARG A 106 -5.00 -4.48 -4.44
C ARG A 106 -4.23 -3.69 -5.47
N ASP A 107 -3.02 -3.27 -5.10
CA ASP A 107 -2.18 -2.52 -6.02
C ASP A 107 -0.72 -2.94 -5.86
N THR A 108 0.03 -2.86 -6.95
CA THR A 108 1.36 -3.42 -7.06
C THR A 108 2.39 -2.31 -7.21
N TYR A 109 3.47 -2.43 -6.44
CA TYR A 109 4.60 -1.52 -6.43
C TYR A 109 5.86 -2.30 -6.72
N THR A 110 6.77 -1.73 -7.51
CA THR A 110 8.00 -2.39 -7.92
C THR A 110 9.19 -1.64 -7.34
N LEU A 111 9.97 -2.35 -6.53
CA LEU A 111 11.20 -1.81 -5.93
C LEU A 111 12.39 -2.38 -6.70
N THR A 112 13.11 -1.52 -7.40
CA THR A 112 14.27 -1.89 -8.19
C THR A 112 15.55 -1.50 -7.46
N LEU A 113 16.41 -2.47 -7.21
CA LEU A 113 17.66 -2.26 -6.48
C LEU A 113 18.77 -1.85 -7.44
N ASP A 114 19.60 -0.92 -7.01
CA ASP A 114 20.83 -0.60 -7.71
C ASP A 114 21.74 -1.82 -7.77
N ALA A 115 22.47 -1.98 -8.87
CA ALA A 115 23.39 -3.10 -9.03
C ALA A 115 24.55 -3.09 -8.02
N SER A 116 24.85 -1.91 -7.45
CA SER A 116 25.88 -1.74 -6.44
C SER A 116 25.37 -1.79 -5.00
N GLN A 117 24.08 -2.07 -4.81
CA GLN A 117 23.48 -2.09 -3.47
C GLN A 117 24.14 -3.14 -2.59
N PRO A 118 24.72 -2.73 -1.43
CA PRO A 118 25.26 -3.71 -0.49
C PRO A 118 24.17 -4.58 0.13
N PRO A 119 24.53 -5.79 0.59
CA PRO A 119 23.56 -6.61 1.31
C PRO A 119 22.97 -5.90 2.52
N CYS A 120 21.69 -6.10 2.76
CA CYS A 120 21.01 -5.56 3.93
C CYS A 120 19.83 -6.43 4.36
N ALA A 121 19.51 -6.37 5.65
CA ALA A 121 18.19 -6.70 6.14
C ALA A 121 17.37 -5.41 6.07
N CYS A 122 16.68 -5.19 4.97
CA CYS A 122 16.05 -3.91 4.69
C CYS A 122 14.64 -3.85 5.27
N THR A 123 14.23 -2.65 5.66
CA THR A 123 12.91 -2.40 6.23
C THR A 123 11.99 -1.82 5.18
N LEU A 124 10.79 -2.40 5.07
CA LEU A 124 9.74 -1.95 4.17
C LEU A 124 8.83 -0.96 4.90
N LEU A 125 8.78 0.27 4.41
CA LEU A 125 7.90 1.32 4.91
C LEU A 125 6.80 1.63 3.90
N VAL A 126 5.58 1.77 4.39
CA VAL A 126 4.40 2.04 3.56
C VAL A 126 3.58 3.15 4.19
N GLY A 127 3.01 4.01 3.38
CA GLY A 127 2.10 5.03 3.84
C GLY A 127 1.40 5.75 2.71
N LEU A 128 0.64 6.76 3.10
CA LEU A 128 -0.08 7.64 2.17
C LEU A 128 0.30 9.09 2.45
N TYR A 129 0.31 9.92 1.42
CA TYR A 129 0.48 11.35 1.60
C TYR A 129 -0.44 12.13 0.65
N ASP A 130 -0.75 13.36 1.06
CA ASP A 130 -1.44 14.31 0.22
C ASP A 130 -0.39 14.96 -0.71
N PRO A 131 -0.47 14.75 -2.04
CA PRO A 131 0.56 15.27 -2.95
C PRO A 131 0.50 16.78 -3.13
N VAL A 132 -0.62 17.41 -2.81
CA VAL A 132 -0.77 18.87 -2.91
C VAL A 132 -0.21 19.54 -1.66
N ALA A 133 -0.65 19.13 -0.48
CA ALA A 133 -0.18 19.66 0.80
C ALA A 133 1.21 19.15 1.17
N LYS A 134 1.66 18.04 0.56
CA LYS A 134 2.93 17.35 0.85
C LYS A 134 3.04 16.93 2.32
N VAL A 135 1.93 16.44 2.85
CA VAL A 135 1.81 15.99 4.24
C VAL A 135 1.38 14.53 4.23
N ARG A 136 2.06 13.71 5.02
CA ARG A 136 1.69 12.30 5.19
C ARG A 136 0.41 12.19 6.00
N VAL A 137 -0.42 11.21 5.63
CA VAL A 137 -1.65 10.89 6.36
C VAL A 137 -1.25 10.15 7.64
N PRO A 138 -1.81 10.54 8.82
CA PRO A 138 -1.47 9.87 10.07
C PRO A 138 -1.71 8.36 10.01
N ALA A 139 -0.74 7.60 10.51
CA ALA A 139 -0.76 6.13 10.47
C ALA A 139 -0.63 5.55 11.88
N TYR A 140 -1.46 4.54 12.18
CA TYR A 140 -1.58 3.95 13.51
C TYR A 140 -1.53 2.42 13.42
N ASP A 141 -0.91 1.80 14.41
CA ASP A 141 -0.92 0.34 14.53
C ASP A 141 -2.29 -0.18 15.03
N GLY A 142 -2.44 -1.50 15.14
CA GLY A 142 -3.69 -2.11 15.58
C GLY A 142 -4.08 -1.81 17.01
N LEU A 143 -3.17 -1.25 17.84
CA LEU A 143 -3.41 -0.85 19.21
C LEU A 143 -3.62 0.66 19.36
N GLY A 144 -3.62 1.41 18.25
CA GLY A 144 -3.80 2.85 18.25
C GLY A 144 -2.52 3.65 18.45
N GLY A 145 -1.35 3.01 18.50
CA GLY A 145 -0.06 3.70 18.55
C GLY A 145 0.28 4.32 17.20
N ARG A 146 0.75 5.57 17.19
CA ARG A 146 1.10 6.25 15.95
C ARG A 146 2.48 5.82 15.48
N PHE A 147 2.59 5.50 14.20
CA PHE A 147 3.89 5.21 13.60
C PHE A 147 4.74 6.48 13.48
N ALA A 148 6.05 6.33 13.72
CA ALA A 148 6.99 7.42 13.51
C ALA A 148 6.94 7.89 12.05
N ASP A 149 6.94 9.21 11.84
CA ASP A 149 6.88 9.85 10.53
C ASP A 149 5.65 9.42 9.69
N ASP A 150 4.63 8.87 10.34
CA ASP A 150 3.45 8.33 9.67
C ASP A 150 3.81 7.33 8.55
N ALA A 151 4.85 6.55 8.80
CA ALA A 151 5.33 5.49 7.92
C ALA A 151 5.13 4.15 8.62
N ILE A 152 4.32 3.29 8.02
CA ILE A 152 4.04 1.97 8.56
C ILE A 152 5.27 1.08 8.35
N THR A 153 5.86 0.60 9.43
CA THR A 153 6.88 -0.44 9.35
C THR A 153 6.18 -1.76 9.07
N ALA A 154 6.14 -2.13 7.78
CA ALA A 154 5.34 -3.27 7.34
C ALA A 154 6.07 -4.60 7.51
N GLY A 155 7.36 -4.61 7.29
CA GLY A 155 8.17 -5.82 7.37
C GLY A 155 9.56 -5.63 6.82
N GLY A 156 10.14 -6.67 6.27
CA GLY A 156 11.50 -6.63 5.75
C GLY A 156 11.68 -7.38 4.44
N VAL A 157 12.73 -6.99 3.73
CA VAL A 157 13.21 -7.67 2.52
C VAL A 157 14.71 -7.82 2.66
N THR A 158 15.22 -9.02 2.44
CA THR A 158 16.66 -9.28 2.51
C THR A 158 17.28 -9.04 1.13
N VAL A 159 18.31 -8.20 1.10
CA VAL A 159 19.17 -7.99 -0.08
C VAL A 159 20.42 -8.80 0.13
N LYS A 160 20.74 -9.65 -0.82
CA LYS A 160 21.92 -10.53 -0.75
C LYS A 160 23.05 -10.04 -1.68
#